data_772c4d9dd7c55142ebfc04638a5a9783
#
_entry.id   772c4d9dd7c55142ebfc04638a5a9783
#
_cell.length_a   1.000
_cell.length_b   1.000
_cell.length_c   1.000
_cell.angle_alpha   90.00
_cell.angle_beta   90.00
_cell.angle_gamma   90.00
#
_symmetry.space_group_name_H-M   'P 1'
#
loop_
_entity.id
_entity.type
_entity.pdbx_description
1 polymer ?
#
loop_
_entity_poly.entity_id
_entity_poly.type
_entity_poly.pdbx_seq_one_letter_code
_entity_poly.pdbx_strand_id
1 'polypeptide(L)'
;MKKVLKFVSLALCIAMFCGIFAACGQTEEPSQTAAGGEEVSDAPDDGSSYVFTVATRAAEGDLVSSTVTWFADEISARTEGRVTLDIQYNGVLCAQGTEFEALESGICDIAVASLSSNASRWPSLGWVIVPGLFSTYMEQYECLKAVEEAGYIDEELATNNVKVLWWQPAECFNFALTDKKVETLDDLKGLKIGYAGGSDIANVLSAVGAMPVGTNAADFYLNLSTGVLEGFVNPARYMYDAQFYEVVDYMPIGITCGGSNNSVYMNADKFNEMPADLQEIFLEVCDEAAQHFLDTAEELYSDEYDLLTENGCECYELDQSVIDEYNAICQELADTWVQNQQDAGNINAAEIVDLVIETAASLR
;
A
#
# COMPACT_ATOMS: atom_id res chain seq x y z
N MET A 1 -7.80 -44.36 34.71
CA MET A 1 -7.87 -44.28 36.19
C MET A 1 -7.97 -42.80 36.54
N LYS A 2 -9.17 -42.38 36.91
CA LYS A 2 -9.56 -41.81 38.22
C LYS A 2 -8.78 -40.54 38.57
N LYS A 3 -9.31 -39.41 38.84
CA LYS A 3 -10.59 -38.84 39.33
C LYS A 3 -10.27 -37.37 39.64
N VAL A 4 -11.03 -36.36 39.17
CA VAL A 4 -12.14 -35.73 39.86
C VAL A 4 -11.78 -35.07 41.19
N LEU A 5 -11.97 -33.75 41.34
CA LEU A 5 -13.02 -33.10 42.10
C LEU A 5 -12.63 -31.69 42.53
N LYS A 6 -13.40 -30.74 42.20
CA LYS A 6 -14.50 -29.98 42.84
C LYS A 6 -14.04 -28.70 43.54
N PHE A 7 -14.63 -27.60 43.09
CA PHE A 7 -15.68 -26.76 43.72
C PHE A 7 -15.36 -26.09 45.05
N VAL A 8 -15.68 -24.83 45.14
CA VAL A 8 -16.67 -24.13 45.98
C VAL A 8 -16.19 -22.70 46.23
N SER A 9 -16.79 -21.68 45.67
CA SER A 9 -17.94 -20.88 46.16
C SER A 9 -17.64 -19.80 47.19
N LEU A 10 -18.22 -18.68 46.93
CA LEU A 10 -19.21 -17.84 47.61
C LEU A 10 -18.65 -16.51 48.12
N ALA A 11 -18.97 -15.44 47.47
CA ALA A 11 -20.14 -14.54 47.68
C ALA A 11 -20.03 -13.52 48.81
N LEU A 12 -20.41 -12.32 48.44
CA LEU A 12 -21.15 -11.28 49.16
C LEU A 12 -20.45 -10.38 50.15
N CYS A 13 -20.44 -9.08 49.89
CA CYS A 13 -21.11 -8.12 50.78
C CYS A 13 -21.29 -6.76 50.07
N ILE A 14 -22.56 -6.37 50.05
CA ILE A 14 -23.14 -5.08 49.73
C ILE A 14 -23.03 -4.20 50.98
N ALA A 15 -22.72 -2.91 50.85
CA ALA A 15 -23.30 -1.88 51.70
C ALA A 15 -23.24 -0.48 51.08
N MET A 16 -24.42 0.02 50.87
CA MET A 16 -24.80 1.39 50.58
C MET A 16 -24.21 2.44 51.56
N PHE A 17 -24.00 3.64 51.06
CA PHE A 17 -24.38 4.83 51.81
C PHE A 17 -24.86 5.95 50.87
N CYS A 18 -26.17 6.27 51.02
CA CYS A 18 -26.80 7.46 50.47
C CYS A 18 -26.48 8.69 51.35
N GLY A 19 -26.32 9.81 50.75
CA GLY A 19 -26.34 11.09 51.42
C GLY A 19 -26.82 12.21 50.48
N ILE A 20 -28.08 12.55 50.65
CA ILE A 20 -28.83 13.60 49.96
C ILE A 20 -28.54 14.91 50.69
N PHE A 21 -28.28 16.01 49.94
CA PHE A 21 -28.72 17.35 50.32
C PHE A 21 -29.12 18.18 49.11
N ALA A 22 -30.39 18.56 49.10
CA ALA A 22 -31.00 19.51 48.16
C ALA A 22 -31.07 20.92 48.80
N ALA A 23 -31.00 21.96 47.96
CA ALA A 23 -31.83 23.18 48.07
C ALA A 23 -31.43 24.14 46.94
N CYS A 24 -32.32 24.38 45.97
CA CYS A 24 -33.13 25.60 45.72
C CYS A 24 -32.31 26.87 45.62
N GLY A 25 -32.38 27.68 44.60
CA GLY A 25 -33.31 28.11 43.57
C GLY A 25 -32.87 29.49 43.10
N GLN A 26 -33.04 29.85 41.91
CA GLN A 26 -33.97 30.83 41.33
C GLN A 26 -33.51 31.25 39.91
N THR A 27 -34.48 31.27 39.06
CA THR A 27 -34.57 31.77 37.67
C THR A 27 -34.21 33.23 37.51
N GLU A 28 -33.58 33.55 36.34
CA GLU A 28 -33.95 34.66 35.47
C GLU A 28 -33.26 34.53 34.08
N GLU A 29 -34.04 34.42 32.99
CA GLU A 29 -33.72 34.76 31.59
C GLU A 29 -34.35 36.12 31.23
N PRO A 30 -34.14 36.75 30.06
CA PRO A 30 -33.16 36.57 28.99
C PRO A 30 -32.52 37.90 28.50
N SER A 31 -31.48 37.85 27.66
CA SER A 31 -31.35 38.80 26.55
C SER A 31 -30.33 38.34 25.50
N GLN A 32 -30.82 38.29 24.25
CA GLN A 32 -30.07 38.08 23.01
C GLN A 32 -29.12 39.24 22.73
N THR A 33 -27.94 38.96 22.22
CA THR A 33 -27.39 39.68 21.05
C THR A 33 -26.32 38.81 20.35
N ALA A 34 -26.47 38.65 19.04
CA ALA A 34 -25.57 37.96 18.15
C ALA A 34 -24.33 38.79 17.83
N ALA A 35 -23.18 38.18 17.79
CA ALA A 35 -22.07 38.55 16.89
C ALA A 35 -21.15 37.32 16.72
N GLY A 36 -20.99 36.86 15.47
CA GLY A 36 -20.14 35.76 15.13
C GLY A 36 -18.66 36.08 15.34
N GLY A 37 -17.97 35.13 15.83
CA GLY A 37 -16.54 34.99 15.87
C GLY A 37 -16.31 33.51 15.96
N GLU A 38 -15.72 32.92 14.95
CA GLU A 38 -15.16 31.57 15.02
C GLU A 38 -14.08 31.63 16.11
N GLU A 39 -14.42 31.16 17.32
CA GLU A 39 -13.44 30.81 18.31
C GLU A 39 -12.78 29.51 17.87
N VAL A 40 -11.55 29.62 17.39
CA VAL A 40 -10.61 28.49 17.42
C VAL A 40 -10.54 28.10 18.89
N SER A 41 -11.12 26.96 19.24
CA SER A 41 -11.05 26.35 20.56
C SER A 41 -9.60 25.91 20.76
N ASP A 42 -8.80 26.72 21.43
CA ASP A 42 -7.60 26.26 22.11
C ASP A 42 -8.05 25.26 23.19
N ALA A 43 -8.11 23.98 22.82
CA ALA A 43 -8.25 22.90 23.78
C ALA A 43 -7.00 22.97 24.69
N PRO A 44 -7.14 22.97 26.01
CA PRO A 44 -5.99 23.02 26.89
C PRO A 44 -5.12 21.79 26.63
N ASP A 45 -3.82 22.01 26.44
CA ASP A 45 -2.82 20.94 26.42
C ASP A 45 -2.93 20.17 27.75
N ASP A 46 -3.49 18.96 27.68
CA ASP A 46 -3.71 18.11 28.85
C ASP A 46 -2.44 17.34 29.24
N GLY A 47 -1.34 17.54 28.51
CA GLY A 47 -0.07 16.84 28.73
C GLY A 47 -0.10 15.36 28.38
N SER A 48 -1.13 14.89 27.67
CA SER A 48 -1.24 13.48 27.24
C SER A 48 -0.16 13.14 26.21
N SER A 49 0.38 11.95 26.32
CA SER A 49 1.34 11.38 25.36
C SER A 49 0.76 10.12 24.73
N TYR A 50 1.08 9.91 23.45
CA TYR A 50 0.61 8.81 22.63
C TYR A 50 1.79 8.02 22.11
N VAL A 51 1.75 6.70 22.27
CA VAL A 51 2.73 5.77 21.72
C VAL A 51 1.99 4.82 20.80
N PHE A 52 2.26 4.90 19.50
CA PHE A 52 1.61 4.03 18.52
C PHE A 52 2.55 2.92 18.08
N THR A 53 2.07 1.69 18.09
CA THR A 53 2.80 0.52 17.60
C THR A 53 2.63 0.41 16.09
N VAL A 54 3.75 0.34 15.36
CA VAL A 54 3.77 0.23 13.91
C VAL A 54 4.20 -1.17 13.48
N ALA A 55 3.43 -1.80 12.62
CA ALA A 55 3.79 -3.08 11.99
C ALA A 55 4.29 -2.85 10.55
N THR A 56 5.48 -3.29 10.23
CA THR A 56 6.00 -3.36 8.87
C THR A 56 6.69 -4.69 8.60
N ARG A 57 6.55 -5.20 7.37
CA ARG A 57 7.27 -6.40 6.92
C ARG A 57 8.65 -6.09 6.37
N ALA A 58 8.88 -4.85 5.99
CA ALA A 58 10.16 -4.40 5.49
C ALA A 58 11.25 -4.50 6.58
N ALA A 59 12.48 -4.76 6.16
CA ALA A 59 13.63 -4.67 7.04
C ALA A 59 13.91 -3.21 7.41
N GLU A 60 14.56 -2.99 8.53
CA GLU A 60 15.04 -1.67 8.89
C GLU A 60 15.99 -1.13 7.81
N GLY A 61 15.76 0.11 7.35
CA GLY A 61 16.56 0.76 6.29
C GLY A 61 16.13 0.43 4.86
N ASP A 62 15.14 -0.43 4.65
CA ASP A 62 14.45 -0.58 3.36
C ASP A 62 13.69 0.73 3.01
N LEU A 63 13.51 1.06 1.72
CA LEU A 63 12.82 2.28 1.28
C LEU A 63 11.48 2.48 2.00
N VAL A 64 10.67 1.43 2.08
CA VAL A 64 9.35 1.47 2.71
C VAL A 64 9.45 1.78 4.20
N SER A 65 10.37 1.13 4.92
CA SER A 65 10.54 1.30 6.36
C SER A 65 11.32 2.55 6.74
N SER A 66 12.24 3.01 5.89
CA SER A 66 13.00 4.24 6.14
C SER A 66 12.11 5.48 6.19
N THR A 67 11.10 5.55 5.32
CA THR A 67 10.09 6.63 5.38
C THR A 67 9.28 6.58 6.67
N VAL A 68 8.91 5.38 7.13
CA VAL A 68 8.21 5.23 8.44
C VAL A 68 9.11 5.66 9.59
N THR A 69 10.41 5.37 9.53
CA THR A 69 11.39 5.80 10.54
C THR A 69 11.54 7.31 10.52
N TRP A 70 11.67 7.91 9.33
CA TRP A 70 11.71 9.37 9.16
C TRP A 70 10.46 10.04 9.74
N PHE A 71 9.26 9.51 9.42
CA PHE A 71 7.99 9.99 9.97
C PHE A 71 7.96 9.91 11.50
N ALA A 72 8.47 8.82 12.10
CA ALA A 72 8.54 8.66 13.56
C ALA A 72 9.43 9.71 14.22
N ASP A 73 10.56 10.04 13.61
CA ASP A 73 11.48 11.05 14.11
C ASP A 73 10.87 12.46 14.03
N GLU A 74 10.26 12.80 12.88
CA GLU A 74 9.63 14.10 12.65
C GLU A 74 8.43 14.34 13.57
N ILE A 75 7.52 13.36 13.69
CA ILE A 75 6.34 13.52 14.55
C ILE A 75 6.75 13.64 16.01
N SER A 76 7.74 12.88 16.45
CA SER A 76 8.27 13.01 17.81
C SER A 76 8.88 14.39 18.06
N ALA A 77 9.66 14.90 17.09
CA ALA A 77 10.29 16.23 17.21
C ALA A 77 9.26 17.37 17.26
N ARG A 78 8.27 17.36 16.35
CA ARG A 78 7.25 18.44 16.23
C ARG A 78 6.24 18.43 17.36
N THR A 79 6.01 17.28 17.98
CA THR A 79 5.10 17.15 19.13
C THR A 79 5.84 17.19 20.48
N GLU A 80 7.13 17.54 20.49
CA GLU A 80 7.96 17.55 21.71
C GLU A 80 7.91 16.23 22.49
N GLY A 81 7.80 15.09 21.73
CA GLY A 81 7.71 13.75 22.29
C GLY A 81 6.31 13.36 22.78
N ARG A 82 5.28 14.17 22.54
CA ARG A 82 3.89 13.79 22.89
C ARG A 82 3.35 12.66 22.02
N VAL A 83 3.80 12.55 20.77
CA VAL A 83 3.52 11.42 19.89
C VAL A 83 4.83 10.72 19.54
N THR A 84 4.89 9.42 19.77
CA THR A 84 6.03 8.56 19.43
C THR A 84 5.58 7.26 18.81
N LEU A 85 6.43 6.64 17.97
CA LEU A 85 6.14 5.37 17.33
C LEU A 85 7.09 4.27 17.81
N ASP A 86 6.54 3.09 18.07
CA ASP A 86 7.27 1.85 18.32
C ASP A 86 7.20 0.97 17.07
N ILE A 87 8.27 1.00 16.25
CA ILE A 87 8.27 0.35 14.93
C ILE A 87 8.76 -1.09 15.06
N GLN A 88 7.95 -2.03 14.60
CA GLN A 88 8.21 -3.45 14.60
C GLN A 88 8.46 -3.94 13.16
N TYR A 89 9.71 -4.15 12.81
CA TYR A 89 10.19 -4.54 11.47
C TYR A 89 10.07 -6.05 11.21
N ASN A 90 10.36 -6.46 9.96
CA ASN A 90 10.51 -7.86 9.54
C ASN A 90 9.28 -8.74 9.77
N GLY A 91 8.07 -8.16 9.83
CA GLY A 91 6.83 -8.91 9.95
C GLY A 91 6.63 -9.63 11.28
N VAL A 92 7.25 -9.16 12.37
CA VAL A 92 7.17 -9.82 13.68
C VAL A 92 5.77 -9.74 14.31
N LEU A 93 4.95 -8.74 13.94
CA LEU A 93 3.60 -8.57 14.49
C LEU A 93 2.52 -9.24 13.65
N CYS A 94 2.66 -9.22 12.32
CA CYS A 94 1.68 -9.80 11.40
C CYS A 94 2.34 -10.33 10.12
N ALA A 95 1.72 -11.34 9.53
CA ALA A 95 2.13 -11.87 8.24
C ALA A 95 1.54 -11.03 7.09
N GLN A 96 2.07 -11.21 5.87
CA GLN A 96 1.51 -10.57 4.67
C GLN A 96 0.05 -10.95 4.47
N GLY A 97 -0.79 -9.94 4.22
CA GLY A 97 -2.23 -10.08 4.02
C GLY A 97 -3.03 -10.20 5.31
N THR A 98 -2.40 -9.99 6.49
CA THR A 98 -3.08 -9.96 7.79
C THR A 98 -2.86 -8.65 8.55
N GLU A 99 -2.40 -7.61 7.85
CA GLU A 99 -2.09 -6.31 8.44
C GLU A 99 -3.36 -5.62 8.97
N PHE A 100 -4.47 -5.72 8.24
CA PHE A 100 -5.74 -5.12 8.66
C PHE A 100 -6.38 -5.87 9.85
N GLU A 101 -6.24 -7.20 9.94
CA GLU A 101 -6.61 -7.95 11.13
C GLU A 101 -5.80 -7.54 12.37
N ALA A 102 -4.51 -7.20 12.17
CA ALA A 102 -3.66 -6.69 13.24
C ALA A 102 -4.11 -5.30 13.72
N LEU A 103 -4.51 -4.40 12.80
CA LEU A 103 -5.12 -3.10 13.12
C LEU A 103 -6.45 -3.25 13.85
N GLU A 104 -7.34 -4.10 13.35
CA GLU A 104 -8.66 -4.36 13.95
C GLU A 104 -8.57 -4.95 15.36
N SER A 105 -7.60 -5.84 15.59
CA SER A 105 -7.42 -6.49 16.89
C SER A 105 -6.57 -5.69 17.88
N GLY A 106 -6.00 -4.55 17.46
CA GLY A 106 -5.13 -3.71 18.29
C GLY A 106 -3.76 -4.34 18.56
N ILE A 107 -3.30 -5.27 17.70
CA ILE A 107 -1.92 -5.78 17.72
C ILE A 107 -0.96 -4.66 17.30
N CYS A 108 -1.37 -3.80 16.38
CA CYS A 108 -0.69 -2.56 16.02
C CYS A 108 -1.72 -1.44 15.83
N ASP A 109 -1.28 -0.21 15.92
CA ASP A 109 -2.08 1.00 15.69
C ASP A 109 -1.89 1.54 14.28
N ILE A 110 -0.71 1.30 13.69
CA ILE A 110 -0.31 1.67 12.34
C ILE A 110 0.23 0.42 11.64
N ALA A 111 -0.07 0.25 10.38
CA ALA A 111 0.47 -0.85 9.57
C ALA A 111 0.88 -0.39 8.18
N VAL A 112 2.00 -0.91 7.71
CA VAL A 112 2.38 -0.85 6.30
C VAL A 112 1.82 -2.08 5.61
N ALA A 113 0.84 -1.90 4.74
CA ALA A 113 0.10 -2.97 4.09
C ALA A 113 0.18 -2.89 2.57
N SER A 114 0.26 -4.05 1.92
CA SER A 114 0.21 -4.17 0.46
C SER A 114 -1.23 -4.29 0.00
N LEU A 115 -1.66 -3.44 -0.95
CA LEU A 115 -2.99 -3.51 -1.55
C LEU A 115 -3.22 -4.85 -2.26
N SER A 116 -2.25 -5.35 -3.01
CA SER A 116 -2.39 -6.61 -3.73
C SER A 116 -2.64 -7.81 -2.83
N SER A 117 -2.04 -7.83 -1.64
CA SER A 117 -2.24 -8.89 -0.65
C SER A 117 -3.56 -8.78 0.11
N ASN A 118 -4.19 -7.61 0.06
CA ASN A 118 -5.43 -7.28 0.76
C ASN A 118 -6.57 -6.90 -0.22
N ALA A 119 -6.47 -7.28 -1.50
CA ALA A 119 -7.38 -6.83 -2.57
C ALA A 119 -8.87 -7.11 -2.29
N SER A 120 -9.19 -8.17 -1.54
CA SER A 120 -10.57 -8.47 -1.15
C SER A 120 -11.20 -7.45 -0.19
N ARG A 121 -10.38 -6.67 0.51
CA ARG A 121 -10.84 -5.60 1.42
C ARG A 121 -11.00 -4.26 0.69
N TRP A 122 -10.37 -4.12 -0.47
CA TRP A 122 -10.25 -2.90 -1.25
C TRP A 122 -10.72 -3.09 -2.69
N PRO A 123 -12.02 -3.42 -2.94
CA PRO A 123 -12.53 -3.57 -4.30
C PRO A 123 -12.28 -2.37 -5.19
N SER A 124 -12.35 -1.15 -4.64
CA SER A 124 -12.13 0.10 -5.38
C SER A 124 -10.64 0.40 -5.66
N LEU A 125 -9.71 -0.29 -5.02
CA LEU A 125 -8.26 -0.18 -5.25
C LEU A 125 -7.67 -1.40 -5.96
N GLY A 126 -8.48 -2.40 -6.30
CA GLY A 126 -8.01 -3.61 -6.97
C GLY A 126 -7.41 -3.37 -8.36
N TRP A 127 -7.62 -2.20 -8.95
CA TRP A 127 -7.01 -1.81 -10.24
C TRP A 127 -5.47 -1.71 -10.18
N VAL A 128 -4.86 -1.53 -9.01
CA VAL A 128 -3.39 -1.43 -8.85
C VAL A 128 -2.61 -2.64 -9.37
N ILE A 129 -3.27 -3.80 -9.50
CA ILE A 129 -2.69 -5.02 -10.05
C ILE A 129 -3.04 -5.23 -11.53
N VAL A 130 -3.89 -4.37 -12.12
CA VAL A 130 -4.29 -4.49 -13.52
C VAL A 130 -3.18 -3.93 -14.40
N PRO A 131 -2.61 -4.74 -15.33
CA PRO A 131 -1.51 -4.29 -16.16
C PRO A 131 -1.94 -3.20 -17.14
N GLY A 132 -1.01 -2.31 -17.51
CA GLY A 132 -1.21 -1.29 -18.54
C GLY A 132 -1.99 -0.05 -18.12
N LEU A 133 -2.58 -0.02 -16.93
CA LEU A 133 -3.27 1.18 -16.43
C LEU A 133 -2.29 2.30 -16.08
N PHE A 134 -1.10 1.93 -15.61
CA PHE A 134 0.01 2.85 -15.32
C PHE A 134 1.34 2.15 -15.69
N SER A 135 2.39 2.94 -15.89
CA SER A 135 3.71 2.47 -16.34
C SER A 135 4.83 2.81 -15.36
N THR A 136 4.60 3.76 -14.46
CA THR A 136 5.57 4.23 -13.47
C THR A 136 4.98 4.29 -12.08
N TYR A 137 5.84 4.29 -11.05
CA TYR A 137 5.41 4.46 -9.66
C TYR A 137 4.75 5.84 -9.43
N MET A 138 5.19 6.90 -10.16
CA MET A 138 4.58 8.21 -10.08
C MET A 138 3.17 8.25 -10.67
N GLU A 139 2.95 7.60 -11.84
CA GLU A 139 1.60 7.45 -12.38
C GLU A 139 0.70 6.71 -11.39
N GLN A 140 1.20 5.64 -10.75
CA GLN A 140 0.45 4.90 -9.73
C GLN A 140 0.09 5.78 -8.53
N TYR A 141 1.04 6.59 -8.04
CA TYR A 141 0.82 7.52 -6.92
C TYR A 141 -0.29 8.51 -7.21
N GLU A 142 -0.23 9.21 -8.34
CA GLU A 142 -1.23 10.19 -8.71
C GLU A 142 -2.61 9.54 -8.97
N CYS A 143 -2.64 8.34 -9.53
CA CYS A 143 -3.89 7.58 -9.68
C CYS A 143 -4.50 7.19 -8.33
N LEU A 144 -3.70 6.77 -7.35
CA LEU A 144 -4.19 6.45 -6.00
C LEU A 144 -4.77 7.68 -5.32
N LYS A 145 -4.10 8.83 -5.42
CA LYS A 145 -4.60 10.11 -4.92
C LYS A 145 -5.91 10.52 -5.61
N ALA A 146 -5.97 10.43 -6.93
CA ALA A 146 -7.17 10.80 -7.67
C ALA A 146 -8.39 9.96 -7.27
N VAL A 147 -8.20 8.64 -7.06
CA VAL A 147 -9.27 7.73 -6.62
C VAL A 147 -9.72 8.03 -5.18
N GLU A 148 -8.76 8.37 -4.29
CA GLU A 148 -9.05 8.80 -2.91
C GLU A 148 -9.79 10.14 -2.90
N GLU A 149 -9.29 11.16 -3.60
CA GLU A 149 -9.88 12.50 -3.67
C GLU A 149 -11.29 12.51 -4.29
N ALA A 150 -11.55 11.56 -5.20
CA ALA A 150 -12.89 11.36 -5.77
C ALA A 150 -13.86 10.67 -4.79
N GLY A 151 -13.40 10.21 -3.62
CA GLY A 151 -14.22 9.58 -2.58
C GLY A 151 -14.60 8.12 -2.87
N TYR A 152 -13.97 7.47 -3.86
CA TYR A 152 -14.32 6.09 -4.22
C TYR A 152 -13.96 5.04 -3.15
N ILE A 153 -13.08 5.39 -2.20
CA ILE A 153 -12.65 4.50 -1.12
C ILE A 153 -13.24 4.85 0.25
N ASP A 154 -14.05 5.88 0.37
CA ASP A 154 -14.57 6.37 1.66
C ASP A 154 -15.34 5.30 2.45
N GLU A 155 -16.19 4.51 1.77
CA GLU A 155 -16.95 3.43 2.40
C GLU A 155 -16.03 2.30 2.85
N GLU A 156 -14.99 2.01 2.08
CA GLU A 156 -14.00 0.97 2.41
C GLU A 156 -13.14 1.41 3.59
N LEU A 157 -12.71 2.67 3.65
CA LEU A 157 -12.00 3.24 4.80
C LEU A 157 -12.84 3.15 6.08
N ALA A 158 -14.11 3.54 6.00
CA ALA A 158 -15.03 3.49 7.13
C ALA A 158 -15.31 2.04 7.58
N THR A 159 -15.50 1.11 6.63
CA THR A 159 -15.75 -0.31 6.91
C THR A 159 -14.56 -0.98 7.59
N ASN A 160 -13.35 -0.67 7.17
CA ASN A 160 -12.12 -1.20 7.76
C ASN A 160 -11.66 -0.42 9.01
N ASN A 161 -12.37 0.66 9.37
CA ASN A 161 -12.02 1.55 10.49
C ASN A 161 -10.57 2.02 10.43
N VAL A 162 -10.12 2.46 9.25
CA VAL A 162 -8.76 2.94 9.03
C VAL A 162 -8.74 4.27 8.31
N LYS A 163 -7.62 4.96 8.46
CA LYS A 163 -7.22 6.17 7.75
C LYS A 163 -5.98 5.84 6.93
N VAL A 164 -5.94 6.24 5.67
CA VAL A 164 -4.67 6.27 4.90
C VAL A 164 -3.82 7.39 5.46
N LEU A 165 -2.58 7.11 5.78
CA LEU A 165 -1.61 8.13 6.19
C LEU A 165 -0.84 8.64 4.98
N TRP A 166 -0.32 7.75 4.15
CA TRP A 166 0.24 8.06 2.83
C TRP A 166 0.36 6.82 1.96
N TRP A 167 0.43 7.05 0.65
CA TRP A 167 0.65 6.04 -0.37
C TRP A 167 2.16 5.82 -0.60
N GLN A 168 2.57 4.57 -0.74
CA GLN A 168 3.94 4.18 -1.09
C GLN A 168 3.87 3.30 -2.36
N PRO A 169 3.76 3.92 -3.55
CA PRO A 169 3.77 3.19 -4.80
C PRO A 169 5.09 2.46 -4.99
N ALA A 170 5.08 1.40 -5.77
CA ALA A 170 6.28 0.67 -6.11
C ALA A 170 6.46 0.61 -7.62
N GLU A 171 7.66 0.26 -8.05
CA GLU A 171 7.97 0.04 -9.46
C GLU A 171 7.06 -1.02 -10.08
N CYS A 172 6.87 -0.91 -11.39
CA CYS A 172 6.21 -1.93 -12.18
C CYS A 172 7.11 -3.17 -12.38
N PHE A 173 6.47 -4.32 -12.62
CA PHE A 173 7.17 -5.56 -12.93
C PHE A 173 7.58 -5.56 -14.40
N ASN A 174 8.87 -5.39 -14.67
CA ASN A 174 9.47 -5.43 -16.00
C ASN A 174 9.78 -6.88 -16.42
N PHE A 175 9.79 -7.13 -17.72
CA PHE A 175 10.27 -8.40 -18.27
C PHE A 175 11.79 -8.41 -18.31
N ALA A 176 12.42 -9.51 -17.90
CA ALA A 176 13.83 -9.76 -18.14
C ALA A 176 14.01 -11.18 -18.71
N LEU A 177 14.79 -11.30 -19.77
CA LEU A 177 14.93 -12.51 -20.59
C LEU A 177 16.40 -12.97 -20.57
N THR A 178 16.61 -14.29 -20.59
CA THR A 178 17.96 -14.88 -20.63
C THR A 178 18.58 -14.75 -22.02
N ASP A 179 18.18 -15.56 -22.99
CA ASP A 179 18.87 -15.70 -24.28
C ASP A 179 18.17 -15.00 -25.47
N LYS A 180 16.92 -14.57 -25.28
CA LYS A 180 16.09 -14.08 -26.39
C LYS A 180 15.75 -12.61 -26.26
N LYS A 181 16.16 -11.81 -27.22
CA LYS A 181 15.71 -10.44 -27.38
C LYS A 181 14.28 -10.43 -27.94
N VAL A 182 13.40 -9.68 -27.28
CA VAL A 182 12.00 -9.48 -27.67
C VAL A 182 11.90 -8.23 -28.53
N GLU A 183 11.55 -8.40 -29.81
CA GLU A 183 11.30 -7.29 -30.74
C GLU A 183 9.81 -7.16 -31.10
N THR A 184 9.04 -8.22 -30.86
CA THR A 184 7.60 -8.29 -31.07
C THR A 184 6.95 -9.11 -29.94
N LEU A 185 5.63 -8.97 -29.70
CA LEU A 185 4.93 -9.79 -28.70
C LEU A 185 4.97 -11.30 -29.07
N ASP A 186 5.09 -11.63 -30.35
CA ASP A 186 5.23 -13.02 -30.79
C ASP A 186 6.51 -13.69 -30.26
N ASP A 187 7.52 -12.90 -29.92
CA ASP A 187 8.77 -13.41 -29.34
C ASP A 187 8.61 -13.91 -27.91
N LEU A 188 7.57 -13.47 -27.19
CA LEU A 188 7.21 -13.96 -25.86
C LEU A 188 6.49 -15.32 -25.91
N LYS A 189 5.93 -15.71 -27.07
CA LYS A 189 5.10 -16.92 -27.18
C LYS A 189 5.87 -18.18 -26.82
N GLY A 190 5.32 -18.88 -25.84
CA GLY A 190 5.84 -20.17 -25.36
C GLY A 190 7.05 -20.05 -24.44
N LEU A 191 7.60 -18.86 -24.17
CA LEU A 191 8.67 -18.68 -23.20
C LEU A 191 8.16 -18.95 -21.78
N LYS A 192 8.94 -19.67 -21.00
CA LYS A 192 8.68 -19.92 -19.57
C LYS A 192 9.13 -18.71 -18.76
N ILE A 193 8.17 -17.89 -18.40
CA ILE A 193 8.41 -16.65 -17.64
C ILE A 193 8.05 -16.86 -16.18
N GLY A 194 9.04 -16.71 -15.30
CA GLY A 194 8.88 -16.82 -13.87
C GLY A 194 8.18 -15.59 -13.27
N TYR A 195 7.31 -15.81 -12.30
CA TYR A 195 6.71 -14.73 -11.53
C TYR A 195 6.53 -15.16 -10.07
N ALA A 196 6.59 -14.18 -9.17
CA ALA A 196 6.20 -14.33 -7.78
C ALA A 196 5.07 -13.34 -7.50
N GLY A 197 3.97 -13.79 -6.90
CA GLY A 197 2.83 -12.92 -6.60
C GLY A 197 1.50 -13.47 -7.06
N GLY A 198 0.54 -12.58 -7.32
CA GLY A 198 -0.84 -12.91 -7.62
C GLY A 198 -1.09 -13.47 -9.02
N SER A 199 -2.34 -13.92 -9.23
CA SER A 199 -2.81 -14.47 -10.51
C SER A 199 -2.80 -13.46 -11.66
N ASP A 200 -2.78 -12.17 -11.37
CA ASP A 200 -2.90 -11.11 -12.38
C ASP A 200 -1.65 -11.03 -13.24
N ILE A 201 -0.47 -11.22 -12.66
CA ILE A 201 0.78 -11.35 -13.42
C ILE A 201 0.69 -12.56 -14.38
N ALA A 202 0.18 -13.70 -13.89
CA ALA A 202 0.00 -14.88 -14.72
C ALA A 202 -0.99 -14.64 -15.88
N ASN A 203 -2.03 -13.83 -15.65
CA ASN A 203 -3.03 -13.51 -16.68
C ASN A 203 -2.39 -12.71 -17.81
N VAL A 204 -1.61 -11.66 -17.51
CA VAL A 204 -0.95 -10.89 -18.58
C VAL A 204 0.11 -11.70 -19.30
N LEU A 205 0.93 -12.50 -18.58
CA LEU A 205 1.89 -13.41 -19.22
C LEU A 205 1.20 -14.39 -20.19
N SER A 206 0.05 -14.94 -19.79
CA SER A 206 -0.75 -15.82 -20.64
C SER A 206 -1.35 -15.08 -21.85
N ALA A 207 -1.81 -13.84 -21.65
CA ALA A 207 -2.43 -13.02 -22.70
C ALA A 207 -1.43 -12.65 -23.81
N VAL A 208 -0.14 -12.44 -23.47
CA VAL A 208 0.94 -12.24 -24.47
C VAL A 208 1.47 -13.57 -25.03
N GLY A 209 0.87 -14.71 -24.63
CA GLY A 209 1.24 -16.02 -25.13
C GLY A 209 2.45 -16.67 -24.46
N ALA A 210 2.99 -16.10 -23.42
CA ALA A 210 4.04 -16.72 -22.61
C ALA A 210 3.47 -17.87 -21.76
N MET A 211 4.35 -18.68 -21.21
CA MET A 211 4.02 -19.74 -20.25
C MET A 211 4.37 -19.26 -18.83
N PRO A 212 3.39 -18.80 -18.04
CA PRO A 212 3.67 -18.31 -16.69
C PRO A 212 4.09 -19.47 -15.78
N VAL A 213 5.17 -19.28 -15.02
CA VAL A 213 5.68 -20.25 -14.04
C VAL A 213 5.74 -19.57 -12.67
N GLY A 214 4.76 -19.88 -11.82
CA GLY A 214 4.73 -19.41 -10.44
C GLY A 214 5.86 -20.05 -9.63
N THR A 215 6.72 -19.25 -8.99
CA THR A 215 7.84 -19.72 -8.19
C THR A 215 8.13 -18.75 -7.04
N ASN A 216 8.94 -19.20 -6.07
CA ASN A 216 9.40 -18.29 -5.02
C ASN A 216 10.50 -17.38 -5.56
N ALA A 217 10.53 -16.14 -5.05
CA ALA A 217 11.56 -15.17 -5.45
C ALA A 217 13.00 -15.68 -5.20
N ALA A 218 13.21 -16.44 -4.13
CA ALA A 218 14.51 -17.03 -3.81
C ALA A 218 15.02 -18.06 -4.83
N ASP A 219 14.12 -18.65 -5.65
CA ASP A 219 14.46 -19.68 -6.63
C ASP A 219 14.70 -19.10 -8.04
N PHE A 220 14.44 -17.81 -8.29
CA PHE A 220 14.58 -17.20 -9.60
C PHE A 220 15.98 -17.35 -10.18
N TYR A 221 17.01 -16.97 -9.42
CA TYR A 221 18.40 -17.02 -9.90
C TYR A 221 18.80 -18.43 -10.37
N LEU A 222 18.49 -19.44 -9.56
CA LEU A 222 18.80 -20.84 -9.90
C LEU A 222 18.01 -21.29 -11.13
N ASN A 223 16.72 -20.97 -11.21
CA ASN A 223 15.86 -21.39 -12.31
C ASN A 223 16.26 -20.74 -13.64
N LEU A 224 16.68 -19.46 -13.62
CA LEU A 224 17.22 -18.75 -14.79
C LEU A 224 18.58 -19.33 -15.20
N SER A 225 19.53 -19.46 -14.28
CA SER A 225 20.89 -19.96 -14.56
C SER A 225 20.91 -21.41 -15.06
N THR A 226 19.89 -22.21 -14.75
CA THR A 226 19.77 -23.62 -15.20
C THR A 226 18.86 -23.81 -16.41
N GLY A 227 18.25 -22.72 -16.95
CA GLY A 227 17.35 -22.79 -18.11
C GLY A 227 15.98 -23.40 -17.81
N VAL A 228 15.60 -23.51 -16.53
CA VAL A 228 14.23 -23.89 -16.13
C VAL A 228 13.26 -22.77 -16.50
N LEU A 229 13.68 -21.52 -16.32
CA LEU A 229 13.02 -20.30 -16.79
C LEU A 229 13.83 -19.69 -17.93
N GLU A 230 13.13 -19.07 -18.89
CA GLU A 230 13.69 -18.34 -20.03
C GLU A 230 13.58 -16.82 -19.83
N GLY A 231 12.99 -16.43 -18.72
CA GLY A 231 12.86 -15.05 -18.25
C GLY A 231 12.04 -15.00 -16.97
N PHE A 232 11.90 -13.82 -16.43
CA PHE A 232 11.04 -13.57 -15.29
C PHE A 232 10.55 -12.11 -15.28
N VAL A 233 9.61 -11.79 -14.41
CA VAL A 233 9.14 -10.42 -14.22
C VAL A 233 9.40 -9.97 -12.79
N ASN A 234 9.99 -8.77 -12.65
CA ASN A 234 10.29 -8.14 -11.37
C ASN A 234 10.58 -6.63 -11.56
N PRO A 235 10.58 -5.82 -10.50
CA PRO A 235 11.11 -4.47 -10.57
C PRO A 235 12.58 -4.41 -11.02
N ALA A 236 12.92 -3.41 -11.83
CA ALA A 236 14.28 -3.28 -12.39
C ALA A 236 15.32 -3.07 -11.29
N ARG A 237 15.01 -2.24 -10.29
CA ARG A 237 15.89 -2.06 -9.14
C ARG A 237 16.18 -3.35 -8.37
N TYR A 238 15.14 -4.17 -8.11
CA TYR A 238 15.34 -5.48 -7.47
C TYR A 238 16.24 -6.39 -8.32
N MET A 239 16.10 -6.36 -9.66
CA MET A 239 16.95 -7.14 -10.54
C MET A 239 18.42 -6.74 -10.43
N TYR A 240 18.70 -5.46 -10.27
CA TYR A 240 20.05 -4.96 -10.06
C TYR A 240 20.58 -5.35 -8.66
N ASP A 241 19.85 -5.05 -7.60
CA ASP A 241 20.29 -5.29 -6.22
C ASP A 241 20.55 -6.77 -5.92
N ALA A 242 19.76 -7.66 -6.53
CA ALA A 242 19.90 -9.10 -6.42
C ALA A 242 20.82 -9.73 -7.51
N GLN A 243 21.50 -8.89 -8.30
CA GLN A 243 22.51 -9.28 -9.30
C GLN A 243 21.97 -10.22 -10.41
N PHE A 244 20.70 -10.06 -10.81
CA PHE A 244 20.11 -10.86 -11.87
C PHE A 244 20.73 -10.56 -13.25
N TYR A 245 21.40 -9.42 -13.44
CA TYR A 245 22.20 -9.12 -14.63
C TYR A 245 23.27 -10.18 -14.95
N GLU A 246 23.59 -11.08 -14.01
CA GLU A 246 24.49 -12.23 -14.26
C GLU A 246 23.81 -13.38 -15.00
N VAL A 247 22.47 -13.40 -15.04
CA VAL A 247 21.67 -14.53 -15.57
C VAL A 247 20.55 -14.10 -16.52
N VAL A 248 20.42 -12.78 -16.80
CA VAL A 248 19.54 -12.23 -17.83
C VAL A 248 20.33 -11.31 -18.76
N ASP A 249 20.03 -11.37 -20.05
CA ASP A 249 20.73 -10.61 -21.07
C ASP A 249 19.93 -9.42 -21.60
N TYR A 250 18.58 -9.47 -21.50
CA TYR A 250 17.69 -8.54 -22.18
C TYR A 250 16.57 -8.04 -21.28
N MET A 251 16.30 -6.74 -21.30
CA MET A 251 15.16 -6.11 -20.66
C MET A 251 14.45 -5.18 -21.66
N PRO A 252 13.31 -5.58 -22.24
CA PRO A 252 12.49 -4.68 -23.05
C PRO A 252 11.78 -3.65 -22.17
N ILE A 253 11.91 -2.36 -22.50
CA ILE A 253 11.25 -1.24 -21.84
C ILE A 253 9.98 -0.89 -22.61
N GLY A 254 8.92 -0.51 -21.90
CA GLY A 254 7.63 -0.09 -22.44
C GLY A 254 6.50 -1.09 -22.24
N ILE A 255 6.77 -2.28 -21.71
CA ILE A 255 5.77 -3.28 -21.32
C ILE A 255 6.01 -3.74 -19.87
N THR A 256 4.96 -3.73 -19.05
CA THR A 256 5.04 -4.10 -17.62
C THR A 256 3.85 -4.97 -17.19
N CYS A 257 4.06 -5.83 -16.23
CA CYS A 257 3.02 -6.73 -15.70
C CYS A 257 2.23 -6.15 -14.51
N GLY A 258 1.97 -4.83 -14.52
CA GLY A 258 1.38 -4.14 -13.38
C GLY A 258 2.44 -3.82 -12.31
N GLY A 259 2.02 -3.36 -11.17
CA GLY A 259 2.91 -2.94 -10.10
C GLY A 259 2.54 -3.55 -8.75
N SER A 260 3.40 -3.34 -7.79
CA SER A 260 3.11 -3.54 -6.37
C SER A 260 2.78 -2.20 -5.75
N ASN A 261 2.16 -2.23 -4.59
CA ASN A 261 1.89 -1.02 -3.81
C ASN A 261 1.95 -1.39 -2.33
N ASN A 262 2.62 -0.56 -1.56
CA ASN A 262 2.49 -0.51 -0.13
C ASN A 262 1.85 0.82 0.24
N SER A 263 1.17 0.87 1.37
CA SER A 263 0.56 2.09 1.88
C SER A 263 0.56 2.02 3.39
N VAL A 264 0.50 3.16 4.03
CA VAL A 264 0.53 3.25 5.49
C VAL A 264 -0.85 3.60 5.99
N TYR A 265 -1.38 2.76 6.85
CA TYR A 265 -2.71 2.89 7.43
C TYR A 265 -2.64 2.99 8.94
N MET A 266 -3.52 3.78 9.51
CA MET A 266 -3.72 3.88 10.95
C MET A 266 -5.15 3.50 11.32
N ASN A 267 -5.33 2.83 12.43
CA ASN A 267 -6.66 2.63 13.00
C ASN A 267 -7.31 3.99 13.28
N ALA A 268 -8.52 4.21 12.74
CA ALA A 268 -9.19 5.51 12.79
C ALA A 268 -9.56 5.93 14.22
N ASP A 269 -9.94 4.99 15.08
CA ASP A 269 -10.23 5.30 16.47
C ASP A 269 -8.97 5.75 17.21
N LYS A 270 -7.82 5.14 16.92
CA LYS A 270 -6.53 5.53 17.50
C LYS A 270 -6.08 6.93 17.06
N PHE A 271 -6.30 7.27 15.80
CA PHE A 271 -6.09 8.63 15.33
C PHE A 271 -7.00 9.64 16.07
N ASN A 272 -8.26 9.31 16.25
CA ASN A 272 -9.25 10.15 16.90
C ASN A 272 -9.06 10.28 18.43
N GLU A 273 -8.24 9.43 19.07
CA GLU A 273 -7.85 9.59 20.48
C GLU A 273 -6.95 10.81 20.69
N MET A 274 -6.25 11.29 19.66
CA MET A 274 -5.40 12.48 19.74
C MET A 274 -6.25 13.75 19.79
N PRO A 275 -5.85 14.78 20.54
CA PRO A 275 -6.47 16.11 20.48
C PRO A 275 -6.18 16.77 19.12
N ALA A 276 -7.02 17.75 18.75
CA ALA A 276 -7.03 18.32 17.40
C ALA A 276 -5.68 18.95 16.99
N ASP A 277 -4.96 19.56 17.92
CA ASP A 277 -3.63 20.12 17.67
C ASP A 277 -2.60 19.05 17.26
N LEU A 278 -2.64 17.88 17.90
CA LEU A 278 -1.77 16.75 17.52
C LEU A 278 -2.22 16.09 16.23
N GLN A 279 -3.54 16.00 15.97
CA GLN A 279 -4.05 15.50 14.70
C GLN A 279 -3.59 16.36 13.52
N GLU A 280 -3.61 17.69 13.65
CA GLU A 280 -3.16 18.63 12.62
C GLU A 280 -1.67 18.42 12.33
N ILE A 281 -0.81 18.42 13.33
CA ILE A 281 0.64 18.16 13.18
C ILE A 281 0.86 16.78 12.56
N PHE A 282 0.11 15.77 13.01
CA PHE A 282 0.24 14.40 12.51
C PHE A 282 -0.03 14.30 11.00
N LEU A 283 -1.09 14.97 10.52
CA LEU A 283 -1.45 14.99 9.10
C LEU A 283 -0.45 15.79 8.26
N GLU A 284 0.05 16.92 8.76
CA GLU A 284 1.12 17.67 8.09
C GLU A 284 2.36 16.79 7.88
N VAL A 285 2.76 16.03 8.92
CA VAL A 285 3.92 15.14 8.80
C VAL A 285 3.62 13.95 7.88
N CYS A 286 2.37 13.48 7.78
CA CYS A 286 1.97 12.47 6.80
C CYS A 286 2.16 12.95 5.35
N ASP A 287 1.74 14.18 5.05
CA ASP A 287 1.91 14.78 3.72
C ASP A 287 3.39 14.92 3.36
N GLU A 288 4.22 15.33 4.32
CA GLU A 288 5.67 15.42 4.14
C GLU A 288 6.31 14.02 4.02
N ALA A 289 5.81 12.99 4.71
CA ALA A 289 6.28 11.62 4.57
C ALA A 289 6.00 11.06 3.18
N ALA A 290 4.84 11.39 2.59
CA ALA A 290 4.54 11.05 1.21
C ALA A 290 5.58 11.66 0.24
N GLN A 291 5.91 12.95 0.40
CA GLN A 291 6.91 13.60 -0.42
C GLN A 291 8.31 13.02 -0.19
N HIS A 292 8.68 12.79 1.07
CA HIS A 292 9.96 12.18 1.42
C HIS A 292 10.13 10.77 0.78
N PHE A 293 9.05 9.98 0.75
CA PHE A 293 9.06 8.70 0.06
C PHE A 293 9.32 8.87 -1.44
N LEU A 294 8.60 9.80 -2.10
CA LEU A 294 8.74 10.03 -3.54
C LEU A 294 10.15 10.52 -3.91
N ASP A 295 10.70 11.47 -3.15
CA ASP A 295 12.05 11.99 -3.37
C ASP A 295 13.10 10.87 -3.23
N THR A 296 12.96 10.02 -2.21
CA THR A 296 13.86 8.88 -1.99
C THR A 296 13.70 7.80 -3.08
N ALA A 297 12.47 7.54 -3.52
CA ALA A 297 12.19 6.62 -4.61
C ALA A 297 12.79 7.11 -5.94
N GLU A 298 12.68 8.41 -6.24
CA GLU A 298 13.29 9.02 -7.41
C GLU A 298 14.82 8.84 -7.41
N GLU A 299 15.49 9.13 -6.28
CA GLU A 299 16.93 8.90 -6.15
C GLU A 299 17.30 7.43 -6.37
N LEU A 300 16.45 6.50 -5.89
CA LEU A 300 16.71 5.07 -5.97
C LEU A 300 16.49 4.48 -7.36
N TYR A 301 15.46 4.94 -8.07
CA TYR A 301 15.01 4.33 -9.32
C TYR A 301 15.52 5.04 -10.58
N SER A 302 16.05 6.26 -10.45
CA SER A 302 16.44 7.09 -11.60
C SER A 302 17.54 6.50 -12.49
N ASP A 303 18.38 5.60 -11.97
CA ASP A 303 19.54 5.02 -12.67
C ASP A 303 19.46 3.50 -12.88
N GLU A 304 18.32 2.86 -12.56
CA GLU A 304 18.19 1.40 -12.52
C GLU A 304 18.48 0.70 -13.85
N TYR A 305 18.02 1.26 -14.97
CA TYR A 305 18.29 0.71 -16.32
C TYR A 305 19.74 0.94 -16.74
N ASP A 306 20.34 2.07 -16.34
CA ASP A 306 21.74 2.36 -16.59
C ASP A 306 22.64 1.39 -15.82
N LEU A 307 22.32 1.16 -14.54
CA LEU A 307 23.04 0.21 -13.69
C LEU A 307 22.96 -1.24 -14.25
N LEU A 308 21.80 -1.67 -14.71
CA LEU A 308 21.64 -2.98 -15.34
C LEU A 308 22.45 -3.07 -16.64
N THR A 309 22.44 -2.01 -17.46
CA THR A 309 23.16 -1.96 -18.74
C THR A 309 24.67 -1.95 -18.53
N GLU A 310 25.19 -1.19 -17.57
CA GLU A 310 26.61 -1.17 -17.21
C GLU A 310 27.11 -2.54 -16.71
N ASN A 311 26.22 -3.37 -16.18
CA ASN A 311 26.54 -4.71 -15.69
C ASN A 311 26.20 -5.84 -16.68
N GLY A 312 25.80 -5.50 -17.94
CA GLY A 312 25.73 -6.45 -19.03
C GLY A 312 24.34 -6.87 -19.50
N CYS A 313 23.27 -6.38 -18.83
CA CYS A 313 21.91 -6.57 -19.30
C CYS A 313 21.55 -5.49 -20.33
N GLU A 314 21.20 -5.84 -21.56
CA GLU A 314 20.77 -4.89 -22.59
C GLU A 314 19.34 -4.39 -22.28
N CYS A 315 19.22 -3.20 -21.68
CA CYS A 315 17.95 -2.50 -21.54
C CYS A 315 17.67 -1.69 -22.81
N TYR A 316 16.51 -1.87 -23.43
CA TYR A 316 16.19 -1.24 -24.72
C TYR A 316 14.69 -0.95 -24.85
N GLU A 317 14.38 0.18 -25.50
CA GLU A 317 13.02 0.58 -25.81
C GLU A 317 12.43 -0.30 -26.91
N LEU A 318 11.18 -0.72 -26.73
CA LEU A 318 10.40 -1.40 -27.76
C LEU A 318 9.86 -0.38 -28.77
N ASP A 319 9.65 -0.84 -30.03
CA ASP A 319 8.93 -0.03 -31.01
C ASP A 319 7.52 0.31 -30.49
N GLN A 320 7.07 1.55 -30.75
CA GLN A 320 5.76 2.03 -30.29
C GLN A 320 4.62 1.12 -30.74
N SER A 321 4.70 0.53 -31.93
CA SER A 321 3.67 -0.38 -32.43
C SER A 321 3.54 -1.66 -31.58
N VAL A 322 4.62 -2.14 -30.96
CA VAL A 322 4.60 -3.29 -30.03
C VAL A 322 3.99 -2.91 -28.71
N ILE A 323 4.33 -1.70 -28.22
CA ILE A 323 3.73 -1.12 -27.02
C ILE A 323 2.22 -0.92 -27.20
N ASP A 324 1.79 -0.41 -28.36
CA ASP A 324 0.36 -0.23 -28.68
C ASP A 324 -0.39 -1.56 -28.73
N GLU A 325 0.22 -2.62 -29.31
CA GLU A 325 -0.35 -3.98 -29.32
C GLU A 325 -0.46 -4.53 -27.88
N TYR A 326 0.55 -4.33 -27.05
CA TYR A 326 0.55 -4.72 -25.65
C TYR A 326 -0.54 -3.98 -24.86
N ASN A 327 -0.68 -2.68 -25.03
CA ASN A 327 -1.69 -1.87 -24.38
C ASN A 327 -3.11 -2.31 -24.77
N ALA A 328 -3.33 -2.75 -26.02
CA ALA A 328 -4.62 -3.30 -26.42
C ALA A 328 -4.97 -4.60 -25.66
N ILE A 329 -3.99 -5.47 -25.43
CA ILE A 329 -4.17 -6.67 -24.60
C ILE A 329 -4.47 -6.28 -23.14
N CYS A 330 -3.75 -5.31 -22.60
CA CYS A 330 -3.98 -4.82 -21.24
C CYS A 330 -5.37 -4.22 -21.09
N GLN A 331 -5.89 -3.51 -22.10
CA GLN A 331 -7.26 -2.97 -22.10
C GLN A 331 -8.30 -4.10 -22.00
N GLU A 332 -8.15 -5.20 -22.71
CA GLU A 332 -9.05 -6.36 -22.60
C GLU A 332 -9.03 -6.97 -21.18
N LEU A 333 -7.86 -6.97 -20.53
CA LEU A 333 -7.72 -7.43 -19.14
C LEU A 333 -8.39 -6.46 -18.18
N ALA A 334 -8.25 -5.15 -18.39
CA ALA A 334 -8.93 -4.12 -17.61
C ALA A 334 -10.45 -4.20 -17.74
N ASP A 335 -10.97 -4.36 -18.95
CA ASP A 335 -12.40 -4.55 -19.21
C ASP A 335 -12.94 -5.80 -18.47
N THR A 336 -12.16 -6.89 -18.50
CA THR A 336 -12.50 -8.11 -17.78
C THR A 336 -12.51 -7.89 -16.27
N TRP A 337 -11.55 -7.16 -15.75
CA TRP A 337 -11.50 -6.80 -14.33
C TRP A 337 -12.71 -5.96 -13.94
N VAL A 338 -13.03 -4.92 -14.71
CA VAL A 338 -14.23 -4.07 -14.49
C VAL A 338 -15.50 -4.92 -14.43
N GLN A 339 -15.70 -5.82 -15.40
CA GLN A 339 -16.87 -6.68 -15.40
C GLN A 339 -16.95 -7.57 -14.16
N ASN A 340 -15.83 -8.17 -13.75
CA ASN A 340 -15.76 -9.01 -12.55
C ASN A 340 -16.06 -8.20 -11.27
N GLN A 341 -15.59 -6.96 -11.18
CA GLN A 341 -15.86 -6.09 -10.04
C GLN A 341 -17.33 -5.66 -9.99
N GLN A 342 -17.91 -5.34 -11.13
CA GLN A 342 -19.35 -4.99 -11.22
C GLN A 342 -20.23 -6.19 -10.85
N ASP A 343 -19.90 -7.39 -11.31
CA ASP A 343 -20.60 -8.62 -10.95
C ASP A 343 -20.47 -8.95 -9.44
N ALA A 344 -19.37 -8.53 -8.82
CA ALA A 344 -19.14 -8.62 -7.37
C ALA A 344 -19.80 -7.49 -6.55
N GLY A 345 -20.39 -6.49 -7.21
CA GLY A 345 -21.12 -5.39 -6.58
C GLY A 345 -20.41 -4.06 -6.52
N ASN A 346 -19.17 -3.94 -6.99
CA ASN A 346 -18.50 -2.65 -7.14
C ASN A 346 -19.03 -1.93 -8.38
N ILE A 347 -20.04 -1.10 -8.22
CA ILE A 347 -20.70 -0.39 -9.31
C ILE A 347 -19.83 0.73 -9.92
N ASN A 348 -18.85 1.20 -9.19
CA ASN A 348 -17.97 2.30 -9.59
C ASN A 348 -16.73 1.84 -10.36
N ALA A 349 -16.53 0.52 -10.54
CA ALA A 349 -15.31 -0.04 -11.12
C ALA A 349 -14.93 0.55 -12.49
N ALA A 350 -15.92 0.81 -13.36
CA ALA A 350 -15.68 1.44 -14.67
C ALA A 350 -15.23 2.90 -14.53
N GLU A 351 -15.89 3.69 -13.69
CA GLU A 351 -15.57 5.09 -13.46
C GLU A 351 -14.17 5.24 -12.82
N ILE A 352 -13.81 4.31 -11.92
CA ILE A 352 -12.47 4.26 -11.30
C ILE A 352 -11.41 3.99 -12.37
N VAL A 353 -11.60 2.99 -13.24
CA VAL A 353 -10.64 2.66 -14.30
C VAL A 353 -10.51 3.81 -15.30
N ASP A 354 -11.63 4.46 -15.69
CA ASP A 354 -11.59 5.63 -16.56
C ASP A 354 -10.78 6.77 -15.91
N LEU A 355 -11.02 7.08 -14.64
CA LEU A 355 -10.26 8.08 -13.88
C LEU A 355 -8.75 7.74 -13.83
N VAL A 356 -8.41 6.48 -13.58
CA VAL A 356 -7.01 6.01 -13.53
C VAL A 356 -6.34 6.20 -14.89
N ILE A 357 -7.00 5.80 -15.99
CA ILE A 357 -6.48 5.96 -17.36
C ILE A 357 -6.27 7.44 -17.70
N GLU A 358 -7.26 8.30 -17.41
CA GLU A 358 -7.17 9.74 -17.65
C GLU A 358 -6.03 10.38 -16.84
N THR A 359 -5.91 10.02 -15.56
CA THR A 359 -4.86 10.54 -14.68
C THR A 359 -3.48 10.12 -15.16
N ALA A 360 -3.26 8.83 -15.43
CA ALA A 360 -1.97 8.34 -15.94
C ALA A 360 -1.62 8.99 -17.29
N ALA A 361 -2.57 9.13 -18.21
CA ALA A 361 -2.35 9.78 -19.50
C ALA A 361 -1.98 11.26 -19.39
N SER A 362 -2.43 11.96 -18.35
CA SER A 362 -2.08 13.37 -18.12
C SER A 362 -0.64 13.62 -17.71
N LEU A 363 0.08 12.56 -17.29
CA LEU A 363 1.46 12.60 -16.81
C LEU A 363 2.50 12.19 -17.87
N ARG A 364 2.04 11.64 -19.00
CA ARG A 364 2.85 11.21 -20.15
C ARG A 364 2.99 12.32 -21.17
#